data_e26aa7e341db276f4cd956447e510973
#
_entry.id   e26aa7e341db276f4cd956447e510973
#
_cell.length_a   1.000
_cell.length_b   1.000
_cell.length_c   1.000
_cell.angle_alpha   90.00
_cell.angle_beta   90.00
_cell.angle_gamma   90.00
#
_symmetry.space_group_name_H-M   'P 1'
#
loop_
_entity.id
_entity.type
_entity.pdbx_description
1 polymer ?
#
loop_
_entity_poly.entity_id
_entity_poly.type
_entity_poly.pdbx_seq_one_letter_code
_entity_poly.pdbx_strand_id
1 'polypeptide(L)'
;MKSSWNAVNLGLRLAESGRLPDWLLRAAIRTRHRKVLKHEDPGSAEAQQLALRDFIQTMKSSPVALVPGEANRQHYEVPPALFTEMLGPWLKYSGCLWPGEELGHRPDPARAAHERDKLREAEQAMLSLTAGRARIDDGMRILDLGCGWGSFTLWAAEHYPKTAMVAVSNSNDQGDFIRTRAQGRGLTNVQVLTADMNHFQPPLDNGPYDRIVSVEMFEHMRNWPELMRRIASWLADQGLFFLHVFSHRDIVYPFKEGPTEWMSRHFFAGGIMPSDSLALHLQQDLIVQDHWRVSGLHYARTLDSWLALLDSRRDKVLDILAEVHGREQSMIQFNRWRMFLIACSELFGFRNGNEWLVSHYLMARRQAS
;
A
#
# COMPACT_ATOMS: atom_id res chain seq x y z
N MET A 1 13.94 30.26 -11.35
CA MET A 1 13.05 29.08 -11.62
C MET A 1 13.59 28.12 -12.68
N LYS A 2 14.00 28.55 -13.89
CA LYS A 2 14.54 27.64 -14.94
C LYS A 2 15.83 26.88 -14.54
N SER A 3 16.74 27.49 -13.77
CA SER A 3 18.01 26.84 -13.36
C SER A 3 17.84 25.75 -12.31
N SER A 4 16.90 25.92 -11.37
CA SER A 4 16.57 24.90 -10.36
C SER A 4 15.85 23.71 -10.97
N TRP A 5 15.02 23.91 -11.97
CA TRP A 5 14.34 22.88 -12.72
C TRP A 5 15.31 21.97 -13.50
N ASN A 6 16.32 22.59 -14.15
CA ASN A 6 17.36 21.85 -14.86
C ASN A 6 18.21 20.99 -13.91
N ALA A 7 18.53 21.50 -12.71
CA ALA A 7 19.31 20.76 -11.72
C ALA A 7 18.54 19.54 -11.16
N VAL A 8 17.24 19.68 -10.88
CA VAL A 8 16.40 18.56 -10.43
C VAL A 8 16.31 17.47 -11.49
N ASN A 9 16.05 17.85 -12.75
CA ASN A 9 15.98 16.89 -13.85
C ASN A 9 17.33 16.18 -14.11
N LEU A 10 18.43 16.89 -13.99
CA LEU A 10 19.76 16.28 -14.10
C LEU A 10 20.00 15.27 -12.97
N GLY A 11 19.63 15.62 -11.73
CA GLY A 11 19.72 14.73 -10.57
C GLY A 11 18.89 13.46 -10.74
N LEU A 12 17.66 13.58 -11.24
CA LEU A 12 16.77 12.43 -11.52
C LEU A 12 17.37 11.52 -12.61
N ARG A 13 17.89 12.08 -13.72
CA ARG A 13 18.55 11.29 -14.77
C ARG A 13 19.80 10.55 -14.26
N LEU A 14 20.60 11.18 -13.40
CA LEU A 14 21.75 10.55 -12.79
C LEU A 14 21.32 9.40 -11.84
N ALA A 15 20.25 9.59 -11.09
CA ALA A 15 19.70 8.55 -10.23
C ALA A 15 19.13 7.38 -11.05
N GLU A 16 18.32 7.65 -12.07
CA GLU A 16 17.77 6.63 -12.98
C GLU A 16 18.86 5.86 -13.74
N SER A 17 20.00 6.50 -14.01
CA SER A 17 21.15 5.83 -14.63
C SER A 17 22.03 5.04 -13.62
N GLY A 18 21.69 5.04 -12.33
CA GLY A 18 22.46 4.36 -11.27
C GLY A 18 23.81 5.03 -10.93
N ARG A 19 24.02 6.28 -11.35
CA ARG A 19 25.28 7.01 -11.12
C ARG A 19 25.32 7.78 -9.80
N LEU A 20 24.20 7.88 -9.09
CA LEU A 20 24.14 8.49 -7.77
C LEU A 20 24.32 7.43 -6.68
N PRO A 21 25.27 7.60 -5.74
CA PRO A 21 25.38 6.72 -4.60
C PRO A 21 24.13 6.84 -3.69
N ASP A 22 23.72 5.74 -3.10
CA ASP A 22 22.50 5.67 -2.28
C ASP A 22 22.47 6.68 -1.13
N TRP A 23 23.62 6.92 -0.46
CA TRP A 23 23.68 7.89 0.63
C TRP A 23 23.31 9.31 0.18
N LEU A 24 23.73 9.70 -1.04
CA LEU A 24 23.41 11.02 -1.60
C LEU A 24 21.95 11.10 -2.04
N LEU A 25 21.43 10.05 -2.68
CA LEU A 25 20.03 9.92 -3.04
C LEU A 25 19.13 10.03 -1.79
N ARG A 26 19.44 9.28 -0.74
CA ARG A 26 18.72 9.33 0.54
C ARG A 26 18.76 10.72 1.19
N ALA A 27 19.90 11.40 1.17
CA ALA A 27 20.03 12.77 1.70
C ALA A 27 19.18 13.78 0.90
N ALA A 28 19.15 13.66 -0.42
CA ALA A 28 18.30 14.49 -1.29
C ALA A 28 16.80 14.24 -1.03
N ILE A 29 16.39 12.98 -0.88
CA ILE A 29 15.02 12.59 -0.56
C ILE A 29 14.58 13.15 0.81
N ARG A 30 15.40 13.00 1.86
CA ARG A 30 15.11 13.60 3.18
C ARG A 30 14.93 15.13 3.11
N THR A 31 15.74 15.77 2.27
CA THR A 31 15.61 17.21 2.03
C THR A 31 14.30 17.55 1.33
N ARG A 32 13.86 16.72 0.38
CA ARG A 32 12.57 16.87 -0.29
C ARG A 32 11.42 16.67 0.71
N HIS A 33 11.47 15.67 1.59
CA HIS A 33 10.42 15.46 2.61
C HIS A 33 10.24 16.67 3.52
N ARG A 34 11.33 17.31 3.96
CA ARG A 34 11.24 18.58 4.72
C ARG A 34 10.54 19.69 3.93
N LYS A 35 10.79 19.78 2.61
CA LYS A 35 10.12 20.77 1.74
C LYS A 35 8.65 20.44 1.55
N VAL A 36 8.29 19.16 1.39
CA VAL A 36 6.89 18.71 1.30
C VAL A 36 6.16 19.11 2.58
N LEU A 37 6.67 18.74 3.75
CA LEU A 37 6.06 19.12 5.03
C LEU A 37 5.88 20.62 5.15
N LYS A 38 6.93 21.41 4.85
CA LYS A 38 6.82 22.89 4.90
C LYS A 38 5.77 23.45 3.94
N HIS A 39 5.47 22.76 2.86
CA HIS A 39 4.52 23.21 1.85
C HIS A 39 3.09 22.75 2.13
N GLU A 40 2.94 21.51 2.62
CA GLU A 40 1.63 20.90 2.85
C GLU A 40 1.09 21.17 4.27
N ASP A 41 1.95 21.50 5.23
CA ASP A 41 1.52 21.86 6.59
C ASP A 41 1.04 23.34 6.63
N PRO A 42 -0.24 23.59 6.93
CA PRO A 42 -0.77 24.93 7.05
C PRO A 42 -0.24 25.73 8.26
N GLY A 43 0.54 25.08 9.15
CA GLY A 43 1.30 25.71 10.22
C GLY A 43 0.58 25.90 11.56
N SER A 44 -0.74 25.73 11.65
CA SER A 44 -1.48 25.76 12.92
C SER A 44 -2.53 24.67 12.98
N ALA A 45 -2.90 24.24 14.20
CA ALA A 45 -3.92 23.21 14.41
C ALA A 45 -5.27 23.59 13.80
N GLU A 46 -5.66 24.87 13.92
CA GLU A 46 -6.89 25.39 13.30
C GLU A 46 -6.83 25.32 11.78
N ALA A 47 -5.74 25.77 11.17
CA ALA A 47 -5.55 25.73 9.72
C ALA A 47 -5.47 24.29 9.19
N GLN A 48 -4.85 23.36 9.92
CA GLN A 48 -4.83 21.93 9.59
C GLN A 48 -6.24 21.34 9.61
N GLN A 49 -7.06 21.69 10.59
CA GLN A 49 -8.45 21.24 10.68
C GLN A 49 -9.31 21.81 9.55
N LEU A 50 -9.14 23.07 9.18
CA LEU A 50 -9.83 23.68 8.03
C LEU A 50 -9.43 22.99 6.74
N ALA A 51 -8.13 22.78 6.49
CA ALA A 51 -7.62 22.06 5.32
C ALA A 51 -8.19 20.64 5.23
N LEU A 52 -8.28 19.92 6.36
CA LEU A 52 -8.88 18.59 6.41
C LEU A 52 -10.38 18.63 6.04
N ARG A 53 -11.14 19.60 6.54
CA ARG A 53 -12.55 19.77 6.19
C ARG A 53 -12.75 20.07 4.71
N ASP A 54 -11.95 20.97 4.15
CA ASP A 54 -12.00 21.32 2.71
C ASP A 54 -11.63 20.12 1.85
N PHE A 55 -10.63 19.33 2.27
CA PHE A 55 -10.25 18.10 1.60
C PHE A 55 -11.40 17.08 1.59
N ILE A 56 -12.10 16.88 2.71
CA ILE A 56 -13.27 16.01 2.83
C ILE A 56 -14.40 16.46 1.90
N GLN A 57 -14.64 17.77 1.72
CA GLN A 57 -15.64 18.25 0.76
C GLN A 57 -15.22 17.92 -0.68
N THR A 58 -13.95 18.07 -1.00
CA THR A 58 -13.41 17.68 -2.31
C THR A 58 -13.56 16.17 -2.54
N MET A 59 -13.32 15.34 -1.54
CA MET A 59 -13.52 13.89 -1.61
C MET A 59 -14.96 13.52 -1.99
N LYS A 60 -15.95 14.15 -1.36
CA LYS A 60 -17.38 13.88 -1.58
C LYS A 60 -17.84 14.17 -3.01
N SER A 61 -17.19 15.12 -3.69
CA SER A 61 -17.51 15.49 -5.09
C SER A 61 -16.72 14.73 -6.14
N SER A 62 -15.81 13.84 -5.72
CA SER A 62 -14.94 13.06 -6.61
C SER A 62 -15.53 11.67 -6.92
N PRO A 63 -15.14 11.00 -8.01
CA PRO A 63 -15.36 9.57 -8.17
C PRO A 63 -14.61 8.77 -7.08
N VAL A 64 -14.97 7.50 -6.89
CA VAL A 64 -14.29 6.65 -5.88
C VAL A 64 -12.80 6.50 -6.20
N ALA A 65 -12.47 6.18 -7.44
CA ALA A 65 -11.09 6.14 -7.94
C ALA A 65 -10.93 7.11 -9.12
N LEU A 66 -9.89 7.97 -9.09
CA LEU A 66 -9.65 8.97 -10.13
C LEU A 66 -9.09 8.37 -11.42
N VAL A 67 -8.10 7.49 -11.29
CA VAL A 67 -7.29 6.98 -12.41
C VAL A 67 -7.01 5.47 -12.27
N PRO A 68 -8.06 4.63 -12.22
CA PRO A 68 -7.88 3.20 -11.96
C PRO A 68 -7.00 2.51 -13.01
N GLY A 69 -7.06 2.93 -14.28
CA GLY A 69 -6.22 2.40 -15.36
C GLY A 69 -4.75 2.80 -15.23
N GLU A 70 -4.45 4.00 -14.72
CA GLU A 70 -3.06 4.45 -14.54
C GLU A 70 -2.39 3.76 -13.35
N ALA A 71 -3.11 3.62 -12.24
CA ALA A 71 -2.64 2.87 -11.07
C ALA A 71 -2.30 1.42 -11.47
N ASN A 72 -3.12 0.78 -12.32
CA ASN A 72 -2.82 -0.54 -12.88
C ASN A 72 -1.51 -0.55 -13.67
N ARG A 73 -1.32 0.37 -14.60
CA ARG A 73 -0.11 0.43 -15.44
C ARG A 73 1.14 0.66 -14.60
N GLN A 74 1.07 1.51 -13.59
CA GLN A 74 2.24 1.85 -12.76
C GLN A 74 2.65 0.76 -11.80
N HIS A 75 1.69 0.02 -11.21
CA HIS A 75 1.97 -0.96 -10.17
C HIS A 75 1.83 -2.41 -10.62
N TYR A 76 1.05 -2.70 -11.68
CA TYR A 76 0.60 -4.07 -11.98
C TYR A 76 0.89 -4.55 -13.40
N GLU A 77 1.25 -3.68 -14.35
CA GLU A 77 1.83 -4.08 -15.64
C GLU A 77 3.31 -4.49 -15.54
N VAL A 78 3.79 -4.67 -14.30
CA VAL A 78 5.11 -5.24 -14.02
C VAL A 78 4.96 -6.73 -13.85
N PRO A 79 5.80 -7.58 -14.45
CA PRO A 79 5.66 -9.02 -14.37
C PRO A 79 5.57 -9.50 -12.92
N PRO A 80 4.65 -10.44 -12.59
CA PRO A 80 4.57 -11.05 -11.25
C PRO A 80 5.91 -11.60 -10.76
N ALA A 81 6.76 -12.02 -11.69
CA ALA A 81 8.11 -12.50 -11.43
C ALA A 81 8.97 -11.49 -10.68
N LEU A 82 8.85 -10.17 -10.97
CA LEU A 82 9.59 -9.13 -10.24
C LEU A 82 9.22 -9.15 -8.75
N PHE A 83 7.95 -9.20 -8.43
CA PHE A 83 7.47 -9.23 -7.03
C PHE A 83 7.90 -10.50 -6.32
N THR A 84 7.96 -11.64 -7.02
CA THR A 84 8.48 -12.90 -6.48
C THR A 84 9.96 -12.81 -6.10
N GLU A 85 10.75 -12.01 -6.83
CA GLU A 85 12.16 -11.80 -6.52
C GLU A 85 12.37 -10.77 -5.38
N MET A 86 11.52 -9.76 -5.30
CA MET A 86 11.68 -8.63 -4.39
C MET A 86 10.98 -8.85 -3.04
N LEU A 87 9.82 -9.48 -3.01
CA LEU A 87 9.00 -9.65 -1.82
C LEU A 87 9.34 -10.95 -1.06
N GLY A 88 8.79 -11.07 0.13
CA GLY A 88 8.82 -12.31 0.90
C GLY A 88 7.88 -13.39 0.36
N PRO A 89 7.82 -14.57 1.00
CA PRO A 89 7.06 -15.72 0.48
C PRO A 89 5.54 -15.51 0.40
N TRP A 90 4.99 -14.64 1.23
CA TRP A 90 3.56 -14.29 1.19
C TRP A 90 3.23 -13.22 0.15
N LEU A 91 4.23 -12.64 -0.49
CA LEU A 91 4.09 -11.54 -1.47
C LEU A 91 3.28 -10.37 -0.94
N LYS A 92 3.53 -10.02 0.32
CA LYS A 92 2.89 -8.89 0.97
C LYS A 92 3.50 -7.58 0.46
N TYR A 93 2.84 -6.96 -0.53
CA TYR A 93 3.25 -5.68 -1.10
C TYR A 93 2.65 -4.50 -0.33
N SER A 94 2.89 -4.50 0.97
CA SER A 94 2.47 -3.48 1.95
C SER A 94 3.32 -3.60 3.21
N GLY A 95 3.23 -2.65 4.14
CA GLY A 95 4.04 -2.63 5.36
C GLY A 95 3.93 -3.91 6.18
N CYS A 96 5.07 -4.49 6.59
CA CYS A 96 5.16 -5.66 7.48
C CYS A 96 5.33 -5.22 8.94
N LEU A 97 5.23 -6.15 9.89
CA LEU A 97 5.50 -5.93 11.29
C LEU A 97 6.77 -6.68 11.69
N TRP A 98 7.70 -6.02 12.37
CA TRP A 98 8.99 -6.57 12.80
C TRP A 98 9.06 -6.63 14.33
N PRO A 99 8.49 -7.66 14.97
CA PRO A 99 8.53 -7.78 16.42
C PRO A 99 9.94 -8.10 16.91
N GLY A 100 10.42 -7.37 17.92
CA GLY A 100 11.72 -7.67 18.55
C GLY A 100 12.95 -7.33 17.70
N GLU A 101 12.80 -6.81 16.47
CA GLU A 101 13.90 -6.37 15.62
C GLU A 101 14.32 -4.93 15.95
N GLU A 102 15.59 -4.64 15.82
CA GLU A 102 16.11 -3.27 15.87
C GLU A 102 15.71 -2.55 14.59
N LEU A 103 14.70 -1.67 14.71
CA LEU A 103 14.20 -0.89 13.59
C LEU A 103 15.17 0.26 13.28
N GLY A 104 15.42 0.50 11.99
CA GLY A 104 16.38 1.51 11.53
C GLY A 104 17.71 0.93 11.05
N HIS A 105 17.94 -0.36 11.28
CA HIS A 105 19.06 -1.08 10.66
C HIS A 105 18.73 -1.46 9.22
N ARG A 106 19.67 -1.21 8.30
CA ARG A 106 19.52 -1.59 6.89
C ARG A 106 20.10 -2.97 6.65
N PRO A 107 19.35 -3.85 5.94
CA PRO A 107 19.85 -5.16 5.59
C PRO A 107 21.09 -5.08 4.68
N ASP A 108 21.95 -6.06 4.83
CA ASP A 108 23.06 -6.29 3.92
C ASP A 108 22.58 -7.19 2.76
N PRO A 109 22.63 -6.72 1.49
CA PRO A 109 22.27 -7.54 0.33
C PRO A 109 23.04 -8.86 0.23
N ALA A 110 24.27 -8.92 0.77
CA ALA A 110 25.06 -10.15 0.81
C ALA A 110 24.44 -11.23 1.72
N ARG A 111 23.50 -10.87 2.61
CA ARG A 111 22.76 -11.77 3.50
C ARG A 111 21.30 -11.99 3.05
N ALA A 112 21.03 -11.87 1.77
CA ALA A 112 19.68 -11.89 1.22
C ALA A 112 18.85 -13.13 1.58
N ALA A 113 19.44 -14.32 1.70
CA ALA A 113 18.74 -15.53 2.12
C ALA A 113 18.20 -15.39 3.55
N HIS A 114 19.03 -14.97 4.48
CA HIS A 114 18.63 -14.70 5.87
C HIS A 114 17.62 -13.56 5.97
N GLU A 115 17.78 -12.53 5.15
CA GLU A 115 16.83 -11.41 5.09
C GLU A 115 15.45 -11.85 4.60
N ARG A 116 15.40 -12.78 3.65
CA ARG A 116 14.13 -13.34 3.16
C ARG A 116 13.39 -14.15 4.23
N ASP A 117 14.11 -14.86 5.09
CA ASP A 117 13.51 -15.59 6.21
C ASP A 117 12.94 -14.62 7.25
N LYS A 118 13.69 -13.60 7.62
CA LYS A 118 13.20 -12.51 8.49
C LYS A 118 11.98 -11.80 7.91
N LEU A 119 11.99 -11.50 6.61
CA LEU A 119 10.85 -10.88 5.94
C LEU A 119 9.62 -11.80 5.96
N ARG A 120 9.79 -13.14 5.81
CA ARG A 120 8.70 -14.12 6.00
C ARG A 120 8.05 -13.98 7.37
N GLU A 121 8.86 -13.88 8.43
CA GLU A 121 8.37 -13.73 9.80
C GLU A 121 7.64 -12.38 9.98
N ALA A 122 8.16 -11.30 9.40
CA ALA A 122 7.54 -9.99 9.44
C ALA A 122 6.22 -9.92 8.65
N GLU A 123 6.14 -10.56 7.47
CA GLU A 123 4.90 -10.73 6.72
C GLU A 123 3.86 -11.49 7.55
N GLN A 124 4.25 -12.65 8.11
CA GLN A 124 3.40 -13.47 8.97
C GLN A 124 2.89 -12.69 10.18
N ALA A 125 3.75 -11.94 10.84
CA ALA A 125 3.38 -11.14 12.01
C ALA A 125 2.34 -10.07 11.67
N MET A 126 2.47 -9.37 10.52
CA MET A 126 1.48 -8.38 10.11
C MET A 126 0.17 -9.03 9.64
N LEU A 127 0.21 -10.16 8.95
CA LEU A 127 -0.98 -10.90 8.53
C LEU A 127 -1.77 -11.40 9.75
N SER A 128 -1.08 -11.97 10.73
CA SER A 128 -1.68 -12.39 12.01
C SER A 128 -2.26 -11.21 12.79
N LEU A 129 -1.55 -10.07 12.84
CA LEU A 129 -2.03 -8.86 13.48
C LEU A 129 -3.29 -8.32 12.77
N THR A 130 -3.31 -8.34 11.44
CA THR A 130 -4.47 -7.95 10.63
C THR A 130 -5.68 -8.82 10.95
N ALA A 131 -5.52 -10.14 10.94
CA ALA A 131 -6.60 -11.08 11.28
C ALA A 131 -7.11 -10.89 12.72
N GLY A 132 -6.19 -10.75 13.69
CA GLY A 132 -6.55 -10.51 15.08
C GLY A 132 -7.29 -9.19 15.29
N ARG A 133 -6.80 -8.08 14.69
CA ARG A 133 -7.47 -6.76 14.77
C ARG A 133 -8.80 -6.73 14.02
N ALA A 134 -8.91 -7.43 12.90
CA ALA A 134 -10.17 -7.62 12.18
C ALA A 134 -11.13 -8.59 12.90
N ARG A 135 -10.71 -9.25 13.98
CA ARG A 135 -11.48 -10.23 14.75
C ARG A 135 -12.03 -11.33 13.84
N ILE A 136 -11.13 -11.95 13.06
CA ILE A 136 -11.48 -13.03 12.16
C ILE A 136 -11.54 -14.34 12.93
N ASP A 137 -12.64 -15.07 12.73
CA ASP A 137 -12.85 -16.45 13.19
C ASP A 137 -13.11 -17.38 12.01
N ASP A 138 -12.83 -18.67 12.17
CA ASP A 138 -13.04 -19.67 11.12
C ASP A 138 -14.54 -19.84 10.82
N GLY A 139 -14.88 -19.97 9.55
CA GLY A 139 -16.25 -20.08 9.07
C GLY A 139 -16.91 -18.76 8.68
N MET A 140 -16.22 -17.62 8.85
CA MET A 140 -16.72 -16.31 8.42
C MET A 140 -16.68 -16.14 6.91
N ARG A 141 -17.54 -15.26 6.40
CA ARG A 141 -17.50 -14.76 5.03
C ARG A 141 -16.74 -13.44 4.99
N ILE A 142 -15.61 -13.42 4.25
CA ILE A 142 -14.68 -12.30 4.25
C ILE A 142 -14.51 -11.75 2.84
N LEU A 143 -14.52 -10.40 2.72
CA LEU A 143 -14.19 -9.68 1.50
C LEU A 143 -12.83 -8.97 1.69
N ASP A 144 -11.86 -9.30 0.84
CA ASP A 144 -10.56 -8.63 0.75
C ASP A 144 -10.60 -7.59 -0.38
N LEU A 145 -10.73 -6.29 -0.01
CA LEU A 145 -10.84 -5.17 -0.94
C LEU A 145 -9.45 -4.64 -1.32
N GLY A 146 -9.06 -4.85 -2.58
CA GLY A 146 -7.73 -4.50 -3.07
C GLY A 146 -6.70 -5.53 -2.66
N CYS A 147 -6.98 -6.81 -2.96
CA CYS A 147 -6.21 -7.96 -2.48
C CYS A 147 -4.76 -8.03 -2.99
N GLY A 148 -4.36 -7.18 -3.95
CA GLY A 148 -3.01 -7.16 -4.54
C GLY A 148 -2.60 -8.55 -5.05
N TRP A 149 -1.45 -9.06 -4.61
CA TRP A 149 -0.96 -10.40 -4.98
C TRP A 149 -1.56 -11.53 -4.13
N GLY A 150 -2.63 -11.25 -3.39
CA GLY A 150 -3.38 -12.22 -2.59
C GLY A 150 -2.71 -12.61 -1.27
N SER A 151 -1.83 -11.77 -0.76
CA SER A 151 -1.10 -12.04 0.48
C SER A 151 -2.04 -12.37 1.64
N PHE A 152 -2.96 -11.46 1.96
CA PHE A 152 -3.92 -11.66 3.03
C PHE A 152 -4.93 -12.76 2.68
N THR A 153 -5.49 -12.72 1.46
CA THR A 153 -6.47 -13.72 0.98
C THR A 153 -5.97 -15.15 1.12
N LEU A 154 -4.78 -15.45 0.59
CA LEU A 154 -4.24 -16.82 0.59
C LEU A 154 -3.81 -17.24 1.99
N TRP A 155 -3.23 -16.33 2.77
CA TRP A 155 -2.86 -16.60 4.14
C TRP A 155 -4.09 -16.88 5.01
N ALA A 156 -5.14 -16.08 4.91
CA ALA A 156 -6.37 -16.27 5.68
C ALA A 156 -7.09 -17.55 5.28
N ALA A 157 -7.19 -17.85 3.97
CA ALA A 157 -7.80 -19.08 3.48
C ALA A 157 -7.11 -20.35 3.98
N GLU A 158 -5.78 -20.30 4.18
CA GLU A 158 -4.98 -21.43 4.70
C GLU A 158 -5.12 -21.59 6.22
N HIS A 159 -5.19 -20.46 6.97
CA HIS A 159 -5.28 -20.49 8.44
C HIS A 159 -6.71 -20.63 8.96
N TYR A 160 -7.71 -20.30 8.15
CA TYR A 160 -9.14 -20.38 8.46
C TYR A 160 -9.87 -21.17 7.36
N PRO A 161 -9.71 -22.50 7.31
CA PRO A 161 -10.12 -23.33 6.16
C PRO A 161 -11.63 -23.41 5.91
N LYS A 162 -12.46 -23.07 6.90
CA LYS A 162 -13.93 -23.02 6.76
C LYS A 162 -14.42 -21.64 6.28
N THR A 163 -13.55 -20.65 6.23
CA THR A 163 -13.88 -19.28 5.84
C THR A 163 -14.13 -19.20 4.33
N ALA A 164 -15.13 -18.45 3.91
CA ALA A 164 -15.34 -18.13 2.51
C ALA A 164 -14.66 -16.79 2.17
N MET A 165 -13.54 -16.86 1.45
CA MET A 165 -12.77 -15.69 1.02
C MET A 165 -13.22 -15.20 -0.34
N VAL A 166 -13.63 -13.93 -0.44
CA VAL A 166 -13.82 -13.22 -1.72
C VAL A 166 -12.77 -12.13 -1.82
N ALA A 167 -11.93 -12.20 -2.84
CA ALA A 167 -10.86 -11.24 -3.08
C ALA A 167 -11.16 -10.42 -4.33
N VAL A 168 -10.95 -9.12 -4.30
CA VAL A 168 -11.11 -8.25 -5.47
C VAL A 168 -9.86 -7.44 -5.75
N SER A 169 -9.44 -7.47 -7.00
CA SER A 169 -8.38 -6.63 -7.58
C SER A 169 -8.91 -5.95 -8.84
N ASN A 170 -8.29 -4.85 -9.26
CA ASN A 170 -8.55 -4.23 -10.55
C ASN A 170 -7.62 -4.79 -11.66
N SER A 171 -6.75 -5.76 -11.38
CA SER A 171 -5.80 -6.37 -12.30
C SER A 171 -6.15 -7.83 -12.58
N ASN A 172 -6.31 -8.18 -13.87
CA ASN A 172 -6.51 -9.56 -14.29
C ASN A 172 -5.28 -10.42 -13.96
N ASP A 173 -4.07 -9.91 -14.17
CA ASP A 173 -2.83 -10.64 -13.89
C ASP A 173 -2.71 -11.01 -12.41
N GLN A 174 -3.10 -10.10 -11.50
CA GLN A 174 -3.19 -10.42 -10.07
C GLN A 174 -4.24 -11.49 -9.81
N GLY A 175 -5.40 -11.38 -10.44
CA GLY A 175 -6.48 -12.37 -10.30
C GLY A 175 -6.03 -13.77 -10.73
N ASP A 176 -5.39 -13.90 -11.89
CA ASP A 176 -4.90 -15.16 -12.43
C ASP A 176 -3.77 -15.74 -11.56
N PHE A 177 -2.89 -14.87 -11.10
CA PHE A 177 -1.82 -15.26 -10.18
C PHE A 177 -2.36 -15.84 -8.87
N ILE A 178 -3.37 -15.18 -8.26
CA ILE A 178 -3.98 -15.66 -7.01
C ILE A 178 -4.68 -17.00 -7.23
N ARG A 179 -5.46 -17.14 -8.31
CA ARG A 179 -6.15 -18.41 -8.65
C ARG A 179 -5.15 -19.56 -8.81
N THR A 180 -4.06 -19.34 -9.54
CA THR A 180 -3.00 -20.32 -9.73
C THR A 180 -2.36 -20.74 -8.40
N ARG A 181 -2.07 -19.78 -7.52
CA ARG A 181 -1.48 -20.07 -6.21
C ARG A 181 -2.46 -20.76 -5.27
N ALA A 182 -3.74 -20.38 -5.27
CA ALA A 182 -4.78 -21.04 -4.50
C ALA A 182 -4.92 -22.50 -4.91
N GLN A 183 -5.00 -22.77 -6.24
CA GLN A 183 -5.04 -24.13 -6.77
C GLN A 183 -3.79 -24.94 -6.39
N GLY A 184 -2.60 -24.38 -6.55
CA GLY A 184 -1.34 -25.04 -6.19
C GLY A 184 -1.20 -25.35 -4.70
N ARG A 185 -1.95 -24.67 -3.82
CA ARG A 185 -2.01 -24.93 -2.38
C ARG A 185 -3.23 -25.78 -1.96
N GLY A 186 -4.08 -26.19 -2.90
CA GLY A 186 -5.32 -26.94 -2.61
C GLY A 186 -6.39 -26.13 -1.87
N LEU A 187 -6.34 -24.79 -1.96
CA LEU A 187 -7.35 -23.91 -1.33
C LEU A 187 -8.61 -23.87 -2.20
N THR A 188 -9.73 -24.34 -1.66
CA THR A 188 -11.04 -24.38 -2.34
C THR A 188 -12.00 -23.29 -1.86
N ASN A 189 -11.61 -22.54 -0.84
CA ASN A 189 -12.41 -21.54 -0.15
C ASN A 189 -12.10 -20.09 -0.60
N VAL A 190 -11.51 -19.91 -1.80
CA VAL A 190 -11.11 -18.60 -2.36
C VAL A 190 -11.85 -18.35 -3.67
N GLN A 191 -12.56 -17.23 -3.75
CA GLN A 191 -13.11 -16.65 -4.98
C GLN A 191 -12.37 -15.36 -5.33
N VAL A 192 -11.90 -15.22 -6.57
CA VAL A 192 -11.18 -14.02 -7.03
C VAL A 192 -11.96 -13.30 -8.12
N LEU A 193 -12.19 -12.02 -7.91
CA LEU A 193 -12.90 -11.12 -8.82
C LEU A 193 -11.97 -10.04 -9.35
N THR A 194 -12.17 -9.64 -10.60
CA THR A 194 -11.50 -8.45 -11.16
C THR A 194 -12.54 -7.39 -11.43
N ALA A 195 -12.38 -6.21 -10.81
CA ALA A 195 -13.35 -5.12 -10.96
C ALA A 195 -12.74 -3.75 -10.65
N ASP A 196 -13.27 -2.72 -11.32
CA ASP A 196 -13.02 -1.31 -10.98
C ASP A 196 -13.89 -0.91 -9.77
N MET A 197 -13.24 -0.36 -8.75
CA MET A 197 -13.91 0.06 -7.49
C MET A 197 -14.97 1.14 -7.71
N ASN A 198 -14.90 1.90 -8.80
CA ASN A 198 -15.97 2.85 -9.17
C ASN A 198 -17.33 2.16 -9.36
N HIS A 199 -17.32 0.93 -9.86
CA HIS A 199 -18.53 0.18 -10.24
C HIS A 199 -18.70 -1.13 -9.49
N PHE A 200 -17.73 -1.52 -8.66
CA PHE A 200 -17.74 -2.79 -7.96
C PHE A 200 -18.94 -2.95 -7.03
N GLN A 201 -19.60 -4.09 -7.17
CA GLN A 201 -20.60 -4.62 -6.24
C GLN A 201 -20.21 -6.07 -5.93
N PRO A 202 -20.00 -6.42 -4.67
CA PRO A 202 -19.64 -7.79 -4.33
C PRO A 202 -20.84 -8.72 -4.47
N PRO A 203 -20.61 -10.02 -4.74
CA PRO A 203 -21.70 -11.00 -4.75
C PRO A 203 -22.30 -11.13 -3.34
N LEU A 204 -23.62 -10.95 -3.23
CA LEU A 204 -24.37 -11.11 -1.98
C LEU A 204 -25.31 -12.33 -1.98
N ASP A 205 -25.24 -13.16 -3.02
CA ASP A 205 -26.11 -14.35 -3.18
C ASP A 205 -25.98 -15.33 -2.00
N ASN A 206 -24.80 -15.39 -1.38
CA ASN A 206 -24.51 -16.18 -0.19
C ASN A 206 -24.57 -15.35 1.12
N GLY A 207 -25.28 -14.22 1.11
CA GLY A 207 -25.42 -13.32 2.25
C GLY A 207 -24.37 -12.20 2.32
N PRO A 208 -24.49 -11.31 3.30
CA PRO A 208 -23.55 -10.23 3.55
C PRO A 208 -22.23 -10.76 4.12
N TYR A 209 -21.25 -9.87 4.28
CA TYR A 209 -19.92 -10.21 4.78
C TYR A 209 -19.81 -9.99 6.28
N ASP A 210 -19.23 -10.98 6.99
CA ASP A 210 -18.89 -10.86 8.41
C ASP A 210 -17.71 -9.93 8.61
N ARG A 211 -16.75 -9.96 7.67
CA ARG A 211 -15.57 -9.09 7.68
C ARG A 211 -15.30 -8.56 6.29
N ILE A 212 -14.96 -7.28 6.24
CA ILE A 212 -14.36 -6.66 5.07
C ILE A 212 -12.99 -6.15 5.49
N VAL A 213 -11.96 -6.48 4.73
CA VAL A 213 -10.57 -6.09 5.00
C VAL A 213 -10.05 -5.31 3.81
N SER A 214 -9.36 -4.20 4.05
CA SER A 214 -8.66 -3.47 3.01
C SER A 214 -7.26 -3.08 3.50
N VAL A 215 -6.24 -3.43 2.72
CA VAL A 215 -4.84 -3.21 3.05
C VAL A 215 -4.19 -2.40 1.94
N GLU A 216 -3.81 -1.14 2.24
CA GLU A 216 -3.11 -0.22 1.33
C GLU A 216 -3.79 -0.10 -0.05
N MET A 217 -5.11 0.07 -0.05
CA MET A 217 -5.91 0.38 -1.23
C MET A 217 -6.56 1.76 -1.14
N PHE A 218 -6.97 2.18 0.05
CA PHE A 218 -7.72 3.41 0.26
C PHE A 218 -6.94 4.66 -0.15
N GLU A 219 -5.62 4.62 -0.09
CA GLU A 219 -4.73 5.69 -0.55
C GLU A 219 -4.86 6.00 -2.05
N HIS A 220 -5.33 5.02 -2.82
CA HIS A 220 -5.63 5.15 -4.24
C HIS A 220 -7.07 5.60 -4.49
N MET A 221 -7.91 5.62 -3.45
CA MET A 221 -9.32 6.02 -3.54
C MET A 221 -9.47 7.49 -3.17
N ARG A 222 -10.30 8.22 -3.91
CA ARG A 222 -10.53 9.62 -3.64
C ARG A 222 -11.81 9.85 -2.84
N ASN A 223 -12.90 9.15 -3.11
CA ASN A 223 -14.17 9.32 -2.41
C ASN A 223 -14.35 8.25 -1.33
N TRP A 224 -13.65 8.42 -0.21
CA TRP A 224 -13.80 7.54 0.95
C TRP A 224 -15.22 7.51 1.52
N PRO A 225 -15.93 8.66 1.66
CA PRO A 225 -17.31 8.65 2.14
C PRO A 225 -18.21 7.71 1.34
N GLU A 226 -18.17 7.78 0.02
CA GLU A 226 -18.99 6.91 -0.84
C GLU A 226 -18.56 5.44 -0.74
N LEU A 227 -17.26 5.18 -0.70
CA LEU A 227 -16.77 3.81 -0.53
C LEU A 227 -17.16 3.22 0.82
N MET A 228 -17.05 4.00 1.91
CA MET A 228 -17.48 3.58 3.26
C MET A 228 -18.98 3.31 3.32
N ARG A 229 -19.79 4.13 2.65
CA ARG A 229 -21.25 3.90 2.53
C ARG A 229 -21.57 2.56 1.85
N ARG A 230 -20.87 2.24 0.74
CA ARG A 230 -20.99 0.95 0.05
C ARG A 230 -20.56 -0.20 0.96
N ILE A 231 -19.41 -0.10 1.60
CA ILE A 231 -18.89 -1.11 2.54
C ILE A 231 -19.90 -1.37 3.65
N ALA A 232 -20.51 -0.33 4.23
CA ALA A 232 -21.54 -0.48 5.25
C ALA A 232 -22.74 -1.29 4.74
N SER A 233 -23.13 -1.15 3.45
CA SER A 233 -24.23 -1.91 2.85
C SER A 233 -23.89 -3.38 2.55
N TRP A 234 -22.62 -3.73 2.50
CA TRP A 234 -22.15 -5.09 2.24
C TRP A 234 -21.91 -5.91 3.53
N LEU A 235 -21.80 -5.23 4.67
CA LEU A 235 -21.59 -5.85 5.98
C LEU A 235 -22.86 -6.48 6.53
N ALA A 236 -22.72 -7.61 7.18
CA ALA A 236 -23.73 -8.20 8.06
C ALA A 236 -24.01 -7.25 9.26
N ASP A 237 -25.10 -7.50 10.01
CA ASP A 237 -25.47 -6.64 11.14
C ASP A 237 -24.39 -6.53 12.21
N GLN A 238 -23.65 -7.62 12.48
CA GLN A 238 -22.50 -7.65 13.38
C GLN A 238 -21.16 -7.64 12.62
N GLY A 239 -21.20 -7.29 11.31
CA GLY A 239 -20.04 -7.25 10.44
C GLY A 239 -19.11 -6.11 10.79
N LEU A 240 -17.80 -6.32 10.56
CA LEU A 240 -16.76 -5.34 10.82
C LEU A 240 -15.93 -5.07 9.57
N PHE A 241 -15.55 -3.82 9.41
CA PHE A 241 -14.60 -3.38 8.39
C PHE A 241 -13.25 -3.06 9.04
N PHE A 242 -12.20 -3.72 8.57
CA PHE A 242 -10.83 -3.43 8.97
C PHE A 242 -10.12 -2.68 7.85
N LEU A 243 -9.53 -1.53 8.19
CA LEU A 243 -8.75 -0.71 7.28
C LEU A 243 -7.31 -0.61 7.77
N HIS A 244 -6.36 -1.00 6.92
CA HIS A 244 -4.93 -0.75 7.05
C HIS A 244 -4.52 0.23 5.95
N VAL A 245 -4.06 1.40 6.32
CA VAL A 245 -3.72 2.50 5.40
C VAL A 245 -2.46 3.21 5.88
N PHE A 246 -1.55 3.55 4.98
CA PHE A 246 -0.48 4.46 5.37
C PHE A 246 -1.02 5.88 5.53
N SER A 247 -0.42 6.65 6.39
CA SER A 247 -0.90 7.99 6.74
C SER A 247 0.22 8.91 7.20
N HIS A 248 -0.03 10.22 7.07
CA HIS A 248 0.70 11.21 7.83
C HIS A 248 0.01 11.42 9.18
N ARG A 249 0.78 11.67 10.23
CA ARG A 249 0.24 11.78 11.59
C ARG A 249 -0.80 12.89 11.77
N ASP A 250 -0.70 14.03 11.05
CA ASP A 250 -1.53 15.21 11.27
C ASP A 250 -2.22 15.74 10.00
N ILE A 251 -1.54 15.75 8.83
CA ILE A 251 -2.01 16.44 7.62
C ILE A 251 -2.45 15.48 6.53
N VAL A 252 -3.42 15.93 5.73
CA VAL A 252 -3.92 15.25 4.53
C VAL A 252 -3.55 16.05 3.30
N TYR A 253 -3.08 15.38 2.24
CA TYR A 253 -2.78 16.04 0.96
C TYR A 253 -2.85 15.07 -0.22
N PRO A 254 -3.23 15.54 -1.42
CA PRO A 254 -3.15 14.74 -2.64
C PRO A 254 -1.71 14.65 -3.14
N PHE A 255 -1.35 13.56 -3.77
CA PHE A 255 -0.10 13.50 -4.55
C PHE A 255 -0.25 14.35 -5.80
N LYS A 256 0.61 15.36 -5.92
CA LYS A 256 0.57 16.31 -7.03
C LYS A 256 1.07 15.64 -8.31
N GLU A 257 0.42 15.99 -9.41
CA GLU A 257 0.87 15.61 -10.75
C GLU A 257 1.72 16.75 -11.33
N GLY A 258 2.70 16.38 -12.15
CA GLY A 258 3.54 17.38 -12.83
C GLY A 258 4.89 16.82 -13.28
N PRO A 259 5.60 17.58 -14.11
CA PRO A 259 6.89 17.15 -14.71
C PRO A 259 7.98 16.85 -13.67
N THR A 260 7.91 17.48 -12.49
CA THR A 260 8.87 17.30 -11.38
C THR A 260 8.41 16.28 -10.35
N GLU A 261 7.16 15.82 -10.44
CA GLU A 261 6.57 14.90 -9.49
C GLU A 261 6.84 13.45 -9.92
N TRP A 262 8.08 13.04 -9.72
CA TRP A 262 8.59 11.74 -10.17
C TRP A 262 7.78 10.56 -9.60
N MET A 263 7.41 10.61 -8.31
CA MET A 263 6.65 9.55 -7.64
C MET A 263 5.27 9.35 -8.29
N SER A 264 4.50 10.41 -8.46
CA SER A 264 3.15 10.33 -9.07
C SER A 264 3.22 9.87 -10.52
N ARG A 265 4.25 10.30 -11.25
CA ARG A 265 4.43 9.95 -12.66
C ARG A 265 4.76 8.47 -12.87
N HIS A 266 5.48 7.82 -11.94
CA HIS A 266 5.99 6.47 -12.14
C HIS A 266 5.33 5.42 -11.24
N PHE A 267 4.78 5.81 -10.07
CA PHE A 267 4.32 4.84 -9.08
C PHE A 267 3.00 5.19 -8.39
N PHE A 268 2.58 6.46 -8.30
CA PHE A 268 1.47 6.82 -7.42
C PHE A 268 0.57 7.92 -7.99
N ALA A 269 0.07 7.71 -9.24
CA ALA A 269 -0.86 8.65 -9.88
C ALA A 269 -2.20 8.71 -9.14
N GLY A 270 -2.73 9.92 -8.96
CA GLY A 270 -4.06 10.15 -8.41
C GLY A 270 -4.27 9.79 -6.94
N GLY A 271 -3.23 9.33 -6.24
CA GLY A 271 -3.28 8.93 -4.84
C GLY A 271 -3.34 10.11 -3.86
N ILE A 272 -3.49 9.77 -2.58
CA ILE A 272 -3.48 10.72 -1.46
C ILE A 272 -2.56 10.23 -0.35
N MET A 273 -2.06 11.17 0.45
CA MET A 273 -1.54 10.91 1.78
C MET A 273 -2.65 11.27 2.79
N PRO A 274 -3.37 10.30 3.35
CA PRO A 274 -4.39 10.58 4.36
C PRO A 274 -3.73 11.00 5.67
N SER A 275 -4.42 11.83 6.46
CA SER A 275 -4.04 11.98 7.87
C SER A 275 -4.52 10.78 8.69
N ASP A 276 -3.81 10.51 9.78
CA ASP A 276 -4.22 9.50 10.77
C ASP A 276 -5.61 9.76 11.38
N SER A 277 -6.10 10.99 11.33
CA SER A 277 -7.43 11.34 11.80
C SER A 277 -8.51 11.30 10.72
N LEU A 278 -8.17 11.15 9.43
CA LEU A 278 -9.14 11.29 8.33
C LEU A 278 -10.37 10.39 8.50
N ALA A 279 -10.17 9.10 8.78
CA ALA A 279 -11.28 8.15 8.95
C ALA A 279 -12.17 8.49 10.15
N LEU A 280 -11.63 9.14 11.20
CA LEU A 280 -12.40 9.57 12.36
C LEU A 280 -13.41 10.67 12.03
N HIS A 281 -13.21 11.40 10.94
CA HIS A 281 -14.12 12.43 10.45
C HIS A 281 -15.18 11.91 9.45
N LEU A 282 -15.14 10.62 9.10
CA LEU A 282 -15.96 10.01 8.06
C LEU A 282 -16.90 8.91 8.64
N GLN A 283 -17.50 9.19 9.79
CA GLN A 283 -18.30 8.20 10.54
C GLN A 283 -19.82 8.30 10.28
N GLN A 284 -20.26 8.61 9.05
CA GLN A 284 -21.68 8.66 8.73
C GLN A 284 -22.30 7.25 8.68
N ASP A 285 -21.66 6.32 8.01
CA ASP A 285 -22.15 4.97 7.74
C ASP A 285 -21.44 3.89 8.55
N LEU A 286 -20.15 4.11 8.84
CA LEU A 286 -19.29 3.26 9.65
C LEU A 286 -18.82 4.01 10.88
N ILE A 287 -18.78 3.36 12.05
CA ILE A 287 -18.29 3.93 13.32
C ILE A 287 -17.00 3.22 13.70
N VAL A 288 -15.96 3.99 14.00
CA VAL A 288 -14.68 3.47 14.49
C VAL A 288 -14.87 2.87 15.88
N GLN A 289 -14.55 1.59 16.01
CA GLN A 289 -14.55 0.83 17.26
C GLN A 289 -13.18 0.83 17.92
N ASP A 290 -12.15 0.68 17.08
CA ASP A 290 -10.75 0.65 17.52
C ASP A 290 -9.87 1.37 16.49
N HIS A 291 -8.79 2.00 16.96
CA HIS A 291 -7.79 2.67 16.14
C HIS A 291 -6.39 2.41 16.68
N TRP A 292 -5.46 2.03 15.82
CA TRP A 292 -4.07 1.76 16.19
C TRP A 292 -3.10 2.42 15.22
N ARG A 293 -1.95 2.81 15.73
CA ARG A 293 -0.80 3.26 14.94
C ARG A 293 0.28 2.17 14.93
N VAL A 294 0.87 1.98 13.77
CA VAL A 294 2.07 1.16 13.57
C VAL A 294 3.17 2.11 13.11
N SER A 295 4.31 2.12 13.81
CA SER A 295 5.41 3.02 13.48
C SER A 295 5.87 2.88 12.03
N GLY A 296 6.15 3.99 11.39
CA GLY A 296 6.72 4.02 10.04
C GLY A 296 8.05 3.26 9.92
N LEU A 297 8.79 3.08 11.03
CA LEU A 297 10.02 2.28 11.02
C LEU A 297 9.79 0.84 10.57
N HIS A 298 8.65 0.23 10.88
CA HIS A 298 8.30 -1.11 10.40
C HIS A 298 8.19 -1.12 8.86
N TYR A 299 7.59 -0.10 8.29
CA TYR A 299 7.47 0.00 6.84
C TYR A 299 8.83 0.34 6.20
N ALA A 300 9.60 1.27 6.79
CA ALA A 300 10.95 1.57 6.32
C ALA A 300 11.83 0.32 6.29
N ARG A 301 11.78 -0.50 7.35
CA ARG A 301 12.49 -1.78 7.44
C ARG A 301 12.05 -2.78 6.37
N THR A 302 10.75 -2.84 6.09
CA THR A 302 10.17 -3.67 5.02
C THR A 302 10.72 -3.26 3.65
N LEU A 303 10.70 -1.97 3.34
CA LEU A 303 11.18 -1.42 2.07
C LEU A 303 12.68 -1.61 1.88
N ASP A 304 13.48 -1.46 2.94
CA ASP A 304 14.91 -1.73 2.89
C ASP A 304 15.19 -3.25 2.71
N SER A 305 14.33 -4.14 3.23
CA SER A 305 14.40 -5.59 2.95
C SER A 305 14.11 -5.90 1.49
N TRP A 306 13.06 -5.31 0.92
CA TRP A 306 12.75 -5.46 -0.50
C TRP A 306 13.88 -4.94 -1.38
N LEU A 307 14.50 -3.81 -1.01
CA LEU A 307 15.65 -3.26 -1.72
C LEU A 307 16.85 -4.22 -1.68
N ALA A 308 17.16 -4.79 -0.52
CA ALA A 308 18.25 -5.75 -0.38
C ALA A 308 18.01 -7.03 -1.22
N LEU A 309 16.76 -7.54 -1.25
CA LEU A 309 16.39 -8.67 -2.09
C LEU A 309 16.50 -8.33 -3.59
N LEU A 310 15.99 -7.15 -3.99
CA LEU A 310 16.09 -6.66 -5.37
C LEU A 310 17.54 -6.54 -5.82
N ASP A 311 18.39 -5.93 -5.00
CA ASP A 311 19.82 -5.73 -5.30
C ASP A 311 20.58 -7.07 -5.36
N SER A 312 20.28 -8.02 -4.48
CA SER A 312 20.91 -9.35 -4.45
C SER A 312 20.59 -10.20 -5.67
N ARG A 313 19.49 -9.88 -6.38
CA ARG A 313 19.00 -10.63 -7.55
C ARG A 313 19.01 -9.79 -8.82
N ARG A 314 19.91 -8.81 -8.83
CA ARG A 314 20.00 -7.78 -9.87
C ARG A 314 19.94 -8.35 -11.28
N ASP A 315 20.76 -9.36 -11.60
CA ASP A 315 20.85 -9.89 -12.96
C ASP A 315 19.53 -10.55 -13.39
N LYS A 316 18.94 -11.36 -12.52
CA LYS A 316 17.63 -11.98 -12.77
C LYS A 316 16.52 -10.94 -12.95
N VAL A 317 16.53 -9.90 -12.13
CA VAL A 317 15.55 -8.80 -12.24
C VAL A 317 15.76 -8.02 -13.53
N LEU A 318 16.98 -7.78 -13.95
CA LEU A 318 17.30 -7.15 -15.24
C LEU A 318 16.77 -7.97 -16.42
N ASP A 319 16.90 -9.29 -16.38
CA ASP A 319 16.36 -10.17 -17.43
C ASP A 319 14.83 -10.08 -17.47
N ILE A 320 14.15 -10.13 -16.32
CA ILE A 320 12.68 -9.97 -16.22
C ILE A 320 12.24 -8.62 -16.81
N LEU A 321 12.93 -7.55 -16.45
CA LEU A 321 12.61 -6.20 -16.94
C LEU A 321 12.94 -6.03 -18.43
N ALA A 322 13.95 -6.76 -18.95
CA ALA A 322 14.30 -6.72 -20.34
C ALA A 322 13.26 -7.41 -21.24
N GLU A 323 12.57 -8.42 -20.75
CA GLU A 323 11.46 -9.07 -21.46
C GLU A 323 10.31 -8.10 -21.75
N VAL A 324 10.04 -7.17 -20.83
CA VAL A 324 8.92 -6.22 -20.96
C VAL A 324 9.34 -4.90 -21.61
N HIS A 325 10.50 -4.37 -21.23
CA HIS A 325 10.91 -3.01 -21.60
C HIS A 325 12.05 -2.96 -22.63
N GLY A 326 12.63 -4.12 -22.97
CA GLY A 326 13.85 -4.22 -23.77
C GLY A 326 15.13 -3.97 -22.95
N ARG A 327 16.24 -4.56 -23.41
CA ARG A 327 17.54 -4.52 -22.70
C ARG A 327 18.07 -3.11 -22.44
N GLU A 328 17.82 -2.17 -23.34
CA GLU A 328 18.27 -0.78 -23.19
C GLU A 328 17.57 -0.05 -22.02
N GLN A 329 16.32 -0.40 -21.75
CA GLN A 329 15.51 0.24 -20.70
C GLN A 329 15.54 -0.52 -19.37
N SER A 330 15.95 -1.80 -19.35
CA SER A 330 15.91 -2.63 -18.16
C SER A 330 16.68 -2.05 -16.98
N MET A 331 17.87 -1.47 -17.23
CA MET A 331 18.68 -0.82 -16.19
C MET A 331 18.00 0.44 -15.62
N ILE A 332 17.35 1.23 -16.46
CA ILE A 332 16.62 2.42 -16.01
C ILE A 332 15.42 1.99 -15.14
N GLN A 333 14.69 0.96 -15.56
CA GLN A 333 13.56 0.45 -14.79
C GLN A 333 14.01 -0.16 -13.46
N PHE A 334 15.10 -0.92 -13.45
CA PHE A 334 15.70 -1.44 -12.23
C PHE A 334 16.03 -0.31 -11.25
N ASN A 335 16.69 0.74 -11.71
CA ASN A 335 17.05 1.89 -10.88
C ASN A 335 15.81 2.68 -10.43
N ARG A 336 14.76 2.75 -11.23
CA ARG A 336 13.47 3.35 -10.83
C ARG A 336 12.84 2.58 -9.66
N TRP A 337 12.85 1.26 -9.69
CA TRP A 337 12.41 0.44 -8.56
C TRP A 337 13.25 0.68 -7.31
N ARG A 338 14.58 0.73 -7.44
CA ARG A 338 15.47 1.09 -6.33
C ARG A 338 15.13 2.46 -5.75
N MET A 339 14.99 3.47 -6.62
CA MET A 339 14.65 4.83 -6.21
C MET A 339 13.30 4.89 -5.48
N PHE A 340 12.30 4.15 -5.96
CA PHE A 340 11.00 4.03 -5.33
C PHE A 340 11.12 3.46 -3.90
N LEU A 341 11.79 2.32 -3.75
CA LEU A 341 11.98 1.68 -2.45
C LEU A 341 12.77 2.58 -1.48
N ILE A 342 13.83 3.22 -1.95
CA ILE A 342 14.62 4.18 -1.16
C ILE A 342 13.76 5.39 -0.76
N ALA A 343 12.96 5.95 -1.68
CA ALA A 343 12.15 7.11 -1.40
C ALA A 343 11.08 6.80 -0.33
N CYS A 344 10.42 5.67 -0.44
CA CYS A 344 9.43 5.23 0.55
C CYS A 344 10.09 4.86 1.90
N SER A 345 11.27 4.20 1.88
CA SER A 345 12.01 3.90 3.12
C SER A 345 12.39 5.18 3.88
N GLU A 346 12.89 6.20 3.17
CA GLU A 346 13.21 7.50 3.79
C GLU A 346 11.98 8.29 4.24
N LEU A 347 10.82 8.09 3.57
CA LEU A 347 9.54 8.66 3.99
C LEU A 347 9.12 8.08 5.33
N PHE A 348 8.94 6.77 5.39
CA PHE A 348 8.46 6.10 6.59
C PHE A 348 9.49 6.10 7.74
N GLY A 349 10.79 6.14 7.43
CA GLY A 349 11.85 6.30 8.43
C GLY A 349 12.02 7.72 8.97
N PHE A 350 11.34 8.72 8.38
CA PHE A 350 11.51 10.11 8.75
C PHE A 350 11.08 10.37 10.21
N ARG A 351 11.87 11.17 10.95
CA ARG A 351 11.64 11.43 12.39
C ARG A 351 11.43 10.15 13.21
N ASN A 352 12.24 9.11 12.94
CA ASN A 352 12.15 7.82 13.59
C ASN A 352 10.76 7.17 13.46
N GLY A 353 10.15 7.26 12.27
CA GLY A 353 8.87 6.65 11.96
C GLY A 353 7.65 7.30 12.61
N ASN A 354 7.79 8.54 13.09
CA ASN A 354 6.72 9.26 13.79
C ASN A 354 6.04 10.34 12.93
N GLU A 355 6.45 10.50 11.68
CA GLU A 355 5.83 11.49 10.78
C GLU A 355 4.86 10.83 9.82
N TRP A 356 5.32 9.84 9.07
CA TRP A 356 4.52 8.96 8.25
C TRP A 356 4.51 7.57 8.87
N LEU A 357 3.34 7.02 9.02
CA LEU A 357 3.08 5.78 9.76
C LEU A 357 2.00 4.96 9.07
N VAL A 358 1.62 3.84 9.65
CA VAL A 358 0.48 3.06 9.21
C VAL A 358 -0.62 3.14 10.27
N SER A 359 -1.83 3.47 9.83
CA SER A 359 -3.02 3.52 10.66
C SER A 359 -3.89 2.31 10.42
N HIS A 360 -4.34 1.67 11.50
CA HIS A 360 -5.33 0.61 11.47
C HIS A 360 -6.61 1.08 12.12
N TYR A 361 -7.74 0.80 11.50
CA TYR A 361 -9.07 1.08 12.05
C TYR A 361 -9.91 -0.17 11.98
N LEU A 362 -10.67 -0.43 13.05
CA LEU A 362 -11.76 -1.38 13.06
C LEU A 362 -13.06 -0.59 13.14
N MET A 363 -13.97 -0.83 12.22
CA MET A 363 -15.22 -0.10 12.10
C MET A 363 -16.40 -1.03 12.08
N ALA A 364 -17.49 -0.64 12.71
CA ALA A 364 -18.78 -1.31 12.64
C ALA A 364 -19.79 -0.46 11.86
N ARG A 365 -20.79 -1.09 11.26
CA ARG A 365 -21.91 -0.41 10.65
C ARG A 365 -22.63 0.46 11.69
N ARG A 366 -22.93 1.72 11.32
CA ARG A 366 -23.79 2.56 12.15
C ARG A 366 -25.19 1.94 12.17
N GLN A 367 -25.71 1.64 13.35
CA GLN A 367 -27.09 1.22 13.51
C GLN A 367 -28.01 2.42 13.28
N ALA A 368 -29.10 2.19 12.57
CA ALA A 368 -30.17 3.20 12.49
C ALA A 368 -30.73 3.41 13.90
N SER A 369 -30.77 4.66 14.36
CA SER A 369 -31.37 5.04 15.63
C SER A 369 -32.88 4.97 15.53
#